data_493416b90cd72f9db548fb487a58e7a9
#
_entry.id   493416b90cd72f9db548fb487a58e7a9
#
_cell.length_a   1.000
_cell.length_b   1.000
_cell.length_c   1.000
_cell.angle_alpha   90.00
_cell.angle_beta   90.00
_cell.angle_gamma   90.00
#
_symmetry.space_group_name_H-M   'P 1'
#
loop_
_entity.id
_entity.type
_entity.pdbx_description
1 polymer ?
#
loop_
_entity_poly.entity_id
_entity_poly.type
_entity_poly.pdbx_seq_one_letter_code
_entity_poly.pdbx_strand_id
1 'polypeptide(L)'
;NVRGNDLSKLQAAADSTVNNMLAQLRALSIEDKDLAATNIRIAPRYRYDKGRQESVTNGYEVSRDINVTVRNLTLLSSVMSEAGDAGINTISAPQLSSSQYEESYLKALGAAVHQAKTRAQALAEAADVRLGPVINMSTQQQSYHPQPPMMMRAMASDSPESATYQPGELVVSASVDVTFAISP
;
A
#
# COMPACT_ATOMS: atom_id res chain seq x y z
N ASN A 1 16.54 -1.40 -11.52
CA ASN A 1 17.94 -1.12 -11.17
C ASN A 1 18.88 -1.56 -12.28
N VAL A 2 19.85 -0.74 -12.67
CA VAL A 2 20.91 -1.08 -13.64
C VAL A 2 22.28 -0.89 -13.00
N ARG A 3 23.26 -1.71 -13.40
CA ARG A 3 24.59 -1.76 -12.78
C ARG A 3 25.68 -1.72 -13.83
N GLY A 4 26.79 -1.05 -13.55
CA GLY A 4 27.96 -0.97 -14.43
C GLY A 4 28.96 0.08 -13.97
N ASN A 5 29.92 0.38 -14.83
CA ASN A 5 31.02 1.32 -14.52
C ASN A 5 30.81 2.71 -15.13
N ASP A 6 29.95 2.84 -16.14
CA ASP A 6 29.70 4.08 -16.85
C ASP A 6 28.34 4.65 -16.42
N LEU A 7 28.38 5.68 -15.58
CA LEU A 7 27.20 6.28 -14.99
C LEU A 7 26.24 6.85 -16.04
N SER A 8 26.77 7.49 -17.10
CA SER A 8 25.93 8.09 -18.16
C SER A 8 25.14 7.01 -18.90
N LYS A 9 25.77 5.88 -19.21
CA LYS A 9 25.09 4.74 -19.86
C LYS A 9 24.08 4.10 -18.95
N LEU A 10 24.35 4.02 -17.64
CA LEU A 10 23.41 3.47 -16.66
C LEU A 10 22.17 4.34 -16.52
N GLN A 11 22.35 5.67 -16.47
CA GLN A 11 21.21 6.60 -16.44
C GLN A 11 20.36 6.49 -17.71
N ALA A 12 20.99 6.52 -18.89
CA ALA A 12 20.26 6.39 -20.14
C ALA A 12 19.51 5.05 -20.25
N ALA A 13 20.10 3.95 -19.79
CA ALA A 13 19.44 2.65 -19.78
C ALA A 13 18.24 2.62 -18.79
N ALA A 14 18.40 3.19 -17.61
CA ALA A 14 17.33 3.29 -16.63
C ALA A 14 16.16 4.15 -17.14
N ASP A 15 16.46 5.30 -17.77
CA ASP A 15 15.46 6.19 -18.34
C ASP A 15 14.73 5.55 -19.53
N SER A 16 15.45 4.81 -20.38
CA SER A 16 14.85 4.04 -21.48
C SER A 16 13.86 2.99 -20.96
N THR A 17 14.24 2.22 -19.93
CA THR A 17 13.35 1.24 -19.29
C THR A 17 12.09 1.90 -18.73
N VAL A 18 12.25 3.03 -18.02
CA VAL A 18 11.11 3.79 -17.49
C VAL A 18 10.19 4.28 -18.59
N ASN A 19 10.74 4.89 -19.65
CA ASN A 19 9.95 5.40 -20.77
C ASN A 19 9.19 4.30 -21.50
N ASN A 20 9.82 3.14 -21.71
CA ASN A 20 9.16 1.99 -22.31
C ASN A 20 8.00 1.50 -21.44
N MET A 21 8.22 1.35 -20.12
CA MET A 21 7.17 0.96 -19.19
C MET A 21 6.01 1.94 -19.19
N LEU A 22 6.28 3.25 -19.12
CA LEU A 22 5.23 4.27 -19.18
C LEU A 22 4.42 4.21 -20.48
N ALA A 23 5.06 3.92 -21.62
CA ALA A 23 4.37 3.75 -22.91
C ALA A 23 3.45 2.52 -22.88
N GLN A 24 3.90 1.40 -22.35
CA GLN A 24 3.09 0.18 -22.21
C GLN A 24 1.90 0.38 -21.26
N LEU A 25 2.11 1.08 -20.14
CA LEU A 25 1.03 1.39 -19.20
C LEU A 25 -0.06 2.28 -19.82
N ARG A 26 0.33 3.26 -20.62
CA ARG A 26 -0.63 4.08 -21.39
C ARG A 26 -1.40 3.24 -22.42
N ALA A 27 -0.75 2.27 -23.07
CA ALA A 27 -1.41 1.35 -23.99
C ALA A 27 -2.46 0.47 -23.28
N LEU A 28 -2.27 0.16 -21.98
CA LEU A 28 -3.25 -0.47 -21.11
C LEU A 28 -4.33 0.50 -20.59
N SER A 29 -4.40 1.73 -21.11
CA SER A 29 -5.36 2.76 -20.70
C SER A 29 -5.21 3.24 -19.26
N ILE A 30 -4.00 3.18 -18.70
CA ILE A 30 -3.69 3.81 -17.42
C ILE A 30 -3.41 5.30 -17.67
N GLU A 31 -4.11 6.16 -16.96
CA GLU A 31 -4.02 7.60 -17.14
C GLU A 31 -2.72 8.17 -16.55
N ASP A 32 -2.21 9.25 -17.15
CA ASP A 32 -0.96 9.89 -16.69
C ASP A 32 -1.00 10.35 -15.23
N LYS A 33 -2.16 10.73 -14.71
CA LYS A 33 -2.34 11.10 -13.30
C LYS A 33 -2.10 9.94 -12.32
N ASP A 34 -2.21 8.70 -12.82
CA ASP A 34 -2.02 7.46 -12.08
C ASP A 34 -0.61 6.87 -12.25
N LEU A 35 0.25 7.58 -13.00
CA LEU A 35 1.63 7.21 -13.29
C LEU A 35 2.58 8.23 -12.65
N ALA A 36 3.48 7.78 -11.80
CA ALA A 36 4.51 8.64 -11.23
C ALA A 36 5.88 7.95 -11.35
N ALA A 37 6.74 8.48 -12.22
CA ALA A 37 8.15 8.09 -12.29
C ALA A 37 8.96 9.06 -11.42
N THR A 38 9.12 8.69 -10.18
CA THR A 38 9.81 9.48 -9.16
C THR A 38 11.15 8.86 -8.83
N ASN A 39 11.94 9.54 -8.04
CA ASN A 39 13.21 9.10 -7.49
C ASN A 39 14.20 8.53 -8.53
N ILE A 40 15.31 9.20 -8.64
CA ILE A 40 16.52 8.62 -9.19
C ILE A 40 17.50 8.43 -8.04
N ARG A 41 17.98 7.22 -7.86
CA ARG A 41 18.99 6.90 -6.87
C ARG A 41 20.22 6.37 -7.55
N ILE A 42 21.36 6.97 -7.24
CA ILE A 42 22.67 6.56 -7.72
C ILE A 42 23.50 6.20 -6.50
N ALA A 43 24.04 4.98 -6.48
CA ALA A 43 24.86 4.51 -5.39
C ALA A 43 26.14 3.85 -5.94
N PRO A 44 27.32 4.13 -5.36
CA PRO A 44 28.52 3.38 -5.67
C PRO A 44 28.39 1.96 -5.12
N ARG A 45 28.90 1.00 -5.88
CA ARG A 45 29.02 -0.39 -5.45
C ARG A 45 30.45 -0.63 -4.98
N TYR A 46 30.56 -1.40 -3.93
CA TYR A 46 31.87 -1.75 -3.36
C TYR A 46 32.11 -3.24 -3.48
N ARG A 47 33.38 -3.60 -3.69
CA ARG A 47 33.90 -4.97 -3.62
C ARG A 47 35.07 -5.00 -2.66
N TYR A 48 35.09 -6.01 -1.80
CA TYR A 48 36.27 -6.22 -0.95
C TYR A 48 37.42 -6.81 -1.75
N ASP A 49 38.55 -6.10 -1.79
CA ASP A 49 39.76 -6.56 -2.40
C ASP A 49 40.63 -7.29 -1.35
N LYS A 50 40.72 -8.61 -1.49
CA LYS A 50 41.45 -9.43 -0.54
C LYS A 50 42.97 -9.15 -0.57
N GLY A 51 43.53 -8.68 -1.71
CA GLY A 51 44.94 -8.37 -1.86
C GLY A 51 45.31 -7.08 -1.13
N ARG A 52 44.43 -6.08 -1.16
CA ARG A 52 44.61 -4.79 -0.49
C ARG A 52 43.97 -4.72 0.90
N GLN A 53 43.19 -5.71 1.28
CA GLN A 53 42.38 -5.77 2.52
C GLN A 53 41.50 -4.54 2.71
N GLU A 54 40.93 -3.98 1.63
CA GLU A 54 40.09 -2.80 1.64
C GLU A 54 38.89 -2.94 0.70
N SER A 55 37.84 -2.12 0.94
CA SER A 55 36.71 -2.03 0.05
C SER A 55 36.97 -1.04 -1.08
N VAL A 56 37.05 -1.51 -2.30
CA VAL A 56 37.26 -0.69 -3.50
C VAL A 56 35.97 -0.51 -4.27
N THR A 57 35.79 0.66 -4.88
CA THR A 57 34.64 0.92 -5.73
C THR A 57 34.60 -0.02 -6.92
N ASN A 58 33.49 -0.70 -7.16
CA ASN A 58 33.25 -1.63 -8.25
C ASN A 58 32.01 -1.20 -9.07
N GLY A 59 32.08 0.03 -9.61
CA GLY A 59 31.01 0.61 -10.42
C GLY A 59 29.90 1.24 -9.62
N TYR A 60 28.78 1.46 -10.31
CA TYR A 60 27.61 2.15 -9.79
C TYR A 60 26.36 1.32 -9.98
N GLU A 61 25.35 1.62 -9.19
CA GLU A 61 23.98 1.15 -9.36
C GLU A 61 23.06 2.38 -9.51
N VAL A 62 22.23 2.37 -10.54
CA VAL A 62 21.20 3.38 -10.77
C VAL A 62 19.85 2.72 -10.61
N SER A 63 18.99 3.25 -9.76
CA SER A 63 17.61 2.83 -9.60
C SER A 63 16.63 3.96 -9.88
N ARG A 64 15.52 3.59 -10.48
CA ARG A 64 14.36 4.46 -10.74
C ARG A 64 13.12 3.76 -10.21
N ASP A 65 12.23 4.51 -9.57
CA ASP A 65 10.98 3.99 -9.06
C ASP A 65 9.83 4.49 -9.94
N ILE A 66 8.91 3.58 -10.24
CA ILE A 66 7.66 3.88 -10.93
C ILE A 66 6.54 3.46 -9.99
N ASN A 67 5.70 4.43 -9.61
CA ASN A 67 4.48 4.17 -8.86
C ASN A 67 3.31 4.19 -9.82
N VAL A 68 2.50 3.15 -9.79
CA VAL A 68 1.36 2.96 -10.68
C VAL A 68 0.10 2.75 -9.84
N THR A 69 -0.92 3.57 -10.06
CA THR A 69 -2.25 3.36 -9.48
C THR A 69 -3.12 2.62 -10.49
N VAL A 70 -3.42 1.37 -10.20
CA VAL A 70 -4.27 0.53 -11.06
C VAL A 70 -5.70 0.60 -10.54
N ARG A 71 -6.57 1.39 -11.21
CA ARG A 71 -7.98 1.55 -10.78
C ARG A 71 -8.85 0.37 -11.15
N ASN A 72 -8.54 -0.30 -12.24
CA ASN A 72 -9.22 -1.53 -12.67
C ASN A 72 -8.36 -2.73 -12.31
N LEU A 73 -8.75 -3.47 -11.28
CA LEU A 73 -7.99 -4.61 -10.78
C LEU A 73 -7.83 -5.75 -11.81
N THR A 74 -8.68 -5.83 -12.83
CA THR A 74 -8.53 -6.82 -13.90
C THR A 74 -7.26 -6.60 -14.72
N LEU A 75 -6.74 -5.38 -14.76
CA LEU A 75 -5.50 -5.03 -15.47
C LEU A 75 -4.23 -5.34 -14.67
N LEU A 76 -4.35 -5.69 -13.38
CA LEU A 76 -3.19 -5.84 -12.52
C LEU A 76 -2.21 -6.91 -13.03
N SER A 77 -2.73 -8.06 -13.45
CA SER A 77 -1.90 -9.13 -14.01
C SER A 77 -1.18 -8.70 -15.29
N SER A 78 -1.87 -7.96 -16.18
CA SER A 78 -1.26 -7.40 -17.40
C SER A 78 -0.17 -6.38 -17.06
N VAL A 79 -0.42 -5.48 -16.11
CA VAL A 79 0.57 -4.50 -15.65
C VAL A 79 1.83 -5.19 -15.11
N MET A 80 1.68 -6.25 -14.35
CA MET A 80 2.80 -7.01 -13.81
C MET A 80 3.59 -7.74 -14.89
N SER A 81 2.90 -8.30 -15.90
CA SER A 81 3.55 -8.92 -17.06
C SER A 81 4.36 -7.90 -17.86
N GLU A 82 3.74 -6.77 -18.23
CA GLU A 82 4.42 -5.70 -18.98
C GLU A 82 5.62 -5.13 -18.21
N ALA A 83 5.54 -5.08 -16.89
CA ALA A 83 6.68 -4.66 -16.07
C ALA A 83 7.87 -5.63 -16.21
N GLY A 84 7.63 -6.93 -16.27
CA GLY A 84 8.65 -7.93 -16.54
C GLY A 84 9.25 -7.75 -17.94
N ASP A 85 8.42 -7.62 -18.96
CA ASP A 85 8.82 -7.46 -20.36
C ASP A 85 9.57 -6.14 -20.60
N ALA A 86 9.22 -5.08 -19.90
CA ALA A 86 9.95 -3.82 -19.92
C ALA A 86 11.32 -3.85 -19.22
N GLY A 87 11.67 -4.96 -18.55
CA GLY A 87 12.93 -5.11 -17.83
C GLY A 87 12.93 -4.54 -16.41
N ILE A 88 11.76 -4.36 -15.81
CA ILE A 88 11.64 -4.05 -14.38
C ILE A 88 12.08 -5.26 -13.58
N ASN A 89 13.10 -5.08 -12.75
CA ASN A 89 13.73 -6.18 -12.01
C ASN A 89 13.33 -6.27 -10.53
N THR A 90 12.47 -5.36 -10.07
CA THR A 90 11.93 -5.38 -8.71
C THR A 90 10.49 -4.87 -8.75
N ILE A 91 9.55 -5.69 -8.34
CA ILE A 91 8.14 -5.34 -8.23
C ILE A 91 7.73 -5.54 -6.77
N SER A 92 7.24 -4.49 -6.13
CA SER A 92 6.68 -4.58 -4.78
C SER A 92 5.29 -5.19 -4.81
N ALA A 93 4.89 -5.82 -3.72
CA ALA A 93 3.53 -6.33 -3.59
C ALA A 93 2.52 -5.18 -3.76
N PRO A 94 1.46 -5.37 -4.57
CA PRO A 94 0.41 -4.37 -4.74
C PRO A 94 -0.26 -4.05 -3.40
N GLN A 95 -0.55 -2.78 -3.17
CA GLN A 95 -1.31 -2.33 -2.01
C GLN A 95 -2.71 -1.94 -2.46
N LEU A 96 -3.71 -2.55 -1.85
CA LEU A 96 -5.11 -2.24 -2.14
C LEU A 96 -5.54 -1.03 -1.33
N SER A 97 -6.30 -0.13 -1.98
CA SER A 97 -6.95 0.99 -1.34
C SER A 97 -8.37 1.15 -1.90
N SER A 98 -9.24 1.84 -1.19
CA SER A 98 -10.58 2.16 -1.66
C SER A 98 -10.70 3.64 -1.95
N SER A 99 -11.25 4.01 -3.10
CA SER A 99 -11.62 5.40 -3.39
C SER A 99 -12.74 5.92 -2.48
N GLN A 100 -13.49 5.02 -1.84
CA GLN A 100 -14.56 5.33 -0.90
C GLN A 100 -14.11 5.16 0.57
N TYR A 101 -12.81 5.09 0.83
CA TYR A 101 -12.29 4.86 2.18
C TYR A 101 -12.82 5.91 3.17
N GLU A 102 -12.71 7.19 2.82
CA GLU A 102 -13.12 8.29 3.70
C GLU A 102 -14.63 8.23 4.03
N GLU A 103 -15.47 8.01 3.02
CA GLU A 103 -16.89 7.85 3.22
C GLU A 103 -17.22 6.65 4.14
N SER A 104 -16.56 5.53 3.91
CA SER A 104 -16.71 4.31 4.71
C SER A 104 -16.21 4.52 6.15
N TYR A 105 -15.11 5.26 6.31
CA TYR A 105 -14.56 5.60 7.62
C TYR A 105 -15.51 6.50 8.43
N LEU A 106 -16.10 7.53 7.79
CA LEU A 106 -17.09 8.39 8.45
C LEU A 106 -18.34 7.61 8.87
N LYS A 107 -18.80 6.66 8.05
CA LYS A 107 -19.89 5.74 8.43
C LYS A 107 -19.52 4.87 9.63
N ALA A 108 -18.31 4.34 9.64
CA ALA A 108 -17.78 3.54 10.76
C ALA A 108 -17.67 4.36 12.05
N LEU A 109 -17.21 5.63 11.95
CA LEU A 109 -17.17 6.55 13.09
C LEU A 109 -18.58 6.80 13.66
N GLY A 110 -19.56 7.09 12.82
CA GLY A 110 -20.95 7.26 13.25
C GLY A 110 -21.49 6.03 13.98
N ALA A 111 -21.22 4.84 13.43
CA ALA A 111 -21.61 3.58 14.08
C ALA A 111 -20.89 3.37 15.42
N ALA A 112 -19.61 3.70 15.52
CA ALA A 112 -18.82 3.60 16.76
C ALA A 112 -19.37 4.52 17.86
N VAL A 113 -19.72 5.77 17.51
CA VAL A 113 -20.35 6.72 18.45
C VAL A 113 -21.71 6.18 18.93
N HIS A 114 -22.52 5.65 18.04
CA HIS A 114 -23.80 5.05 18.41
C HIS A 114 -23.65 3.87 19.37
N GLN A 115 -22.68 2.98 19.09
CA GLN A 115 -22.36 1.88 20.00
C GLN A 115 -21.85 2.38 21.37
N ALA A 116 -20.98 3.39 21.39
CA ALA A 116 -20.48 3.98 22.62
C ALA A 116 -21.65 4.51 23.49
N LYS A 117 -22.58 5.23 22.88
CA LYS A 117 -23.78 5.74 23.58
C LYS A 117 -24.66 4.61 24.12
N THR A 118 -24.92 3.58 23.31
CA THR A 118 -25.73 2.42 23.75
C THR A 118 -25.10 1.70 24.93
N ARG A 119 -23.77 1.51 24.91
CA ARG A 119 -23.03 0.88 26.02
C ARG A 119 -23.04 1.75 27.27
N ALA A 120 -22.84 3.07 27.11
CA ALA A 120 -22.90 4.01 28.22
C ALA A 120 -24.29 4.06 28.87
N GLN A 121 -25.36 3.99 28.08
CA GLN A 121 -26.75 3.90 28.55
C GLN A 121 -26.95 2.66 29.43
N ALA A 122 -26.54 1.49 28.94
CA ALA A 122 -26.68 0.23 29.69
C ALA A 122 -25.87 0.26 31.01
N LEU A 123 -24.68 0.88 31.00
CA LEU A 123 -23.88 1.06 32.22
C LEU A 123 -24.55 2.01 33.22
N ALA A 124 -25.12 3.12 32.76
CA ALA A 124 -25.83 4.09 33.59
C ALA A 124 -27.06 3.44 34.24
N GLU A 125 -27.85 2.69 33.47
CA GLU A 125 -29.02 1.96 33.96
C GLU A 125 -28.62 0.92 35.02
N ALA A 126 -27.54 0.15 34.80
CA ALA A 126 -27.03 -0.83 35.77
C ALA A 126 -26.48 -0.21 37.06
N ALA A 127 -26.11 1.07 37.00
CA ALA A 127 -25.60 1.84 38.15
C ALA A 127 -26.68 2.71 38.82
N ASP A 128 -27.95 2.60 38.40
CA ASP A 128 -29.09 3.42 38.90
C ASP A 128 -28.86 4.93 38.74
N VAL A 129 -28.18 5.35 37.66
CA VAL A 129 -27.92 6.76 37.33
C VAL A 129 -28.42 7.09 35.93
N ARG A 130 -28.58 8.38 35.61
CA ARG A 130 -28.98 8.83 34.26
C ARG A 130 -27.76 9.20 33.44
N LEU A 131 -27.75 8.77 32.18
CA LEU A 131 -26.77 9.21 31.21
C LEU A 131 -27.03 10.68 30.82
N GLY A 132 -26.02 11.52 30.99
CA GLY A 132 -26.04 12.93 30.64
C GLY A 132 -25.38 13.22 29.29
N PRO A 133 -25.08 14.49 29.02
CA PRO A 133 -24.45 14.92 27.78
C PRO A 133 -23.00 14.38 27.62
N VAL A 134 -22.52 14.42 26.39
CA VAL A 134 -21.12 14.16 26.10
C VAL A 134 -20.24 15.29 26.67
N ILE A 135 -19.23 14.92 27.44
CA ILE A 135 -18.23 15.85 28.01
C ILE A 135 -17.00 15.93 27.08
N ASN A 136 -16.58 14.77 26.60
CA ASN A 136 -15.42 14.67 25.72
C ASN A 136 -15.65 13.60 24.67
N MET A 137 -15.10 13.84 23.47
CA MET A 137 -15.09 12.86 22.38
C MET A 137 -13.76 12.99 21.66
N SER A 138 -13.10 11.85 21.45
CA SER A 138 -11.87 11.78 20.69
C SER A 138 -11.88 10.55 19.80
N THR A 139 -11.18 10.64 18.68
CA THR A 139 -10.95 9.51 17.79
C THR A 139 -9.45 9.37 17.56
N GLN A 140 -8.97 8.13 17.56
CA GLN A 140 -7.63 7.84 17.12
C GLN A 140 -7.68 7.61 15.61
N GLN A 141 -7.01 8.48 14.87
CA GLN A 141 -6.83 8.27 13.44
C GLN A 141 -5.92 7.06 13.26
N GLN A 142 -6.52 5.91 13.02
CA GLN A 142 -5.74 4.74 12.62
C GLN A 142 -5.23 4.97 11.22
N SER A 143 -3.90 5.01 11.08
CA SER A 143 -3.28 4.92 9.76
C SER A 143 -3.80 3.68 9.05
N TYR A 144 -4.39 3.87 7.88
CA TYR A 144 -4.88 2.78 7.05
C TYR A 144 -3.73 1.84 6.72
N HIS A 145 -3.74 0.67 7.32
CA HIS A 145 -2.87 -0.44 6.95
C HIS A 145 -3.80 -1.54 6.43
N PRO A 146 -3.85 -1.77 5.10
CA PRO A 146 -4.55 -2.92 4.56
C PRO A 146 -3.95 -4.17 5.20
N GLN A 147 -4.71 -4.85 6.02
CA GLN A 147 -4.30 -6.18 6.47
C GLN A 147 -4.47 -7.12 5.28
N PRO A 148 -3.41 -7.80 4.83
CA PRO A 148 -3.57 -8.83 3.83
C PRO A 148 -4.55 -9.87 4.38
N PRO A 149 -5.51 -10.34 3.57
CA PRO A 149 -6.42 -11.38 4.00
C PRO A 149 -5.59 -12.58 4.47
N MET A 150 -5.84 -13.06 5.67
CA MET A 150 -5.27 -14.33 6.11
C MET A 150 -5.81 -15.41 5.16
N MET A 151 -4.96 -15.88 4.26
CA MET A 151 -5.25 -17.05 3.44
C MET A 151 -5.49 -18.23 4.39
N MET A 152 -6.75 -18.54 4.67
CA MET A 152 -7.09 -19.89 5.11
C MET A 152 -6.66 -20.82 3.98
N ARG A 153 -5.62 -21.57 4.24
CA ARG A 153 -5.06 -22.59 3.35
C ARG A 153 -6.13 -23.64 3.11
N ALA A 154 -6.97 -23.43 2.09
CA ALA A 154 -7.78 -24.51 1.54
C ALA A 154 -6.81 -25.46 0.84
N MET A 155 -6.79 -26.70 1.32
CA MET A 155 -5.98 -27.79 0.80
C MET A 155 -6.33 -28.04 -0.65
N ALA A 156 -5.28 -28.04 -1.46
CA ALA A 156 -5.06 -28.81 -2.68
C ALA A 156 -6.23 -28.98 -3.69
N SER A 157 -6.10 -28.32 -4.82
CA SER A 157 -6.34 -29.00 -6.09
C SER A 157 -5.22 -28.59 -7.06
N ASP A 158 -4.56 -29.60 -7.55
CA ASP A 158 -3.52 -29.59 -8.57
C ASP A 158 -4.09 -29.09 -9.90
N SER A 159 -3.87 -27.84 -10.23
CA SER A 159 -3.98 -27.32 -11.59
C SER A 159 -3.10 -26.08 -11.71
N PRO A 160 -2.15 -26.02 -12.63
CA PRO A 160 -1.35 -24.84 -12.89
C PRO A 160 -2.15 -23.86 -13.79
N GLU A 161 -3.26 -23.33 -13.29
CA GLU A 161 -3.88 -22.16 -13.89
C GLU A 161 -3.20 -20.92 -13.30
N SER A 162 -2.87 -19.99 -14.19
CA SER A 162 -2.23 -18.71 -13.90
C SER A 162 -2.79 -18.10 -12.62
N ALA A 163 -1.92 -17.82 -11.65
CA ALA A 163 -2.30 -17.26 -10.37
C ALA A 163 -3.06 -15.94 -10.57
N THR A 164 -4.38 -16.04 -10.63
CA THR A 164 -5.26 -14.88 -10.71
C THR A 164 -5.19 -14.15 -9.37
N TYR A 165 -4.78 -12.90 -9.39
CA TYR A 165 -4.79 -12.06 -8.21
C TYR A 165 -6.25 -11.87 -7.76
N GLN A 166 -6.59 -12.42 -6.60
CA GLN A 166 -7.90 -12.25 -5.98
C GLN A 166 -7.77 -11.29 -4.80
N PRO A 167 -8.23 -10.03 -4.96
CA PRO A 167 -8.26 -9.10 -3.85
C PRO A 167 -9.27 -9.58 -2.79
N GLY A 168 -8.83 -9.64 -1.54
CA GLY A 168 -9.72 -9.87 -0.41
C GLY A 168 -10.62 -8.68 -0.12
N GLU A 169 -11.53 -8.84 0.84
CA GLU A 169 -12.41 -7.76 1.31
C GLU A 169 -11.61 -6.71 2.10
N LEU A 170 -11.88 -5.44 1.83
CA LEU A 170 -11.32 -4.30 2.55
C LEU A 170 -12.24 -3.93 3.72
N VAL A 171 -11.77 -4.17 4.95
CA VAL A 171 -12.51 -3.81 6.17
C VAL A 171 -12.05 -2.43 6.64
N VAL A 172 -13.00 -1.51 6.78
CA VAL A 172 -12.78 -0.18 7.36
C VAL A 172 -13.33 -0.18 8.77
N SER A 173 -12.49 0.07 9.76
CA SER A 173 -12.88 0.17 11.16
C SER A 173 -12.57 1.55 11.73
N ALA A 174 -13.36 1.97 12.73
CA ALA A 174 -13.14 3.20 13.46
C ALA A 174 -13.27 2.95 14.95
N SER A 175 -12.49 3.69 15.75
CA SER A 175 -12.55 3.67 17.20
C SER A 175 -12.78 5.07 17.72
N VAL A 176 -13.65 5.19 18.73
CA VAL A 176 -13.93 6.46 19.40
C VAL A 176 -13.89 6.26 20.91
N ASP A 177 -13.33 7.24 21.61
CA ASP A 177 -13.41 7.37 23.05
C ASP A 177 -14.39 8.47 23.39
N VAL A 178 -15.45 8.15 24.12
CA VAL A 178 -16.49 9.11 24.49
C VAL A 178 -16.70 9.10 26.00
N THR A 179 -16.62 10.28 26.59
CA THR A 179 -16.92 10.51 28.01
C THR A 179 -18.25 11.20 28.13
N PHE A 180 -19.14 10.62 28.93
CA PHE A 180 -20.48 11.16 29.22
C PHE A 180 -20.55 11.65 30.66
N ALA A 181 -21.35 12.67 30.91
CA ALA A 181 -21.80 13.00 32.26
C ALA A 181 -22.76 11.93 32.77
N ILE A 182 -22.83 11.76 34.09
CA ILE A 182 -23.87 10.98 34.75
C ILE A 182 -24.51 11.83 35.86
N SER A 183 -25.77 11.61 36.13
CA SER A 183 -26.50 12.25 37.23
C SER A 183 -27.32 11.23 38.01
N PRO A 184 -27.52 11.43 39.32
CA PRO A 184 -28.38 10.57 40.14
C PRO A 184 -29.80 10.51 39.63
#